data_5cf2e2d3026509b6f2a4c73b05110b05
#
_entry.id   5cf2e2d3026509b6f2a4c73b05110b05
#
_cell.length_a   1.000
_cell.length_b   1.000
_cell.length_c   1.000
_cell.angle_alpha   90.00
_cell.angle_beta   90.00
_cell.angle_gamma   90.00
#
_symmetry.space_group_name_H-M   'P 1'
#
loop_
_entity.id
_entity.type
_entity.pdbx_description
1 polymer ?
#
loop_
_entity_poly.entity_id
_entity_poly.type
_entity_poly.pdbx_seq_one_letter_code
_entity_poly.pdbx_strand_id
1 'polypeptide(L)'
;MNKIEIYSENLKKEKILDFENDKTRLFSIIKNSDLNNFLLSKLKKSKLIKFKKKIENFETIKKKYQLIIDCDLNNKITKKIFYKKFEKKYFSYAHATIIQHKEITNNTAIQIFTKKGPIAFLPISKKNTSIVYSAKGDRNIRLLDMINKYNLKYKIVK
;
A
#
# COMPACT_ATOMS: atom_id res chain seq x y z
N MET A 1 11.75 8.95 -3.16
CA MET A 1 12.71 7.91 -3.57
C MET A 1 13.08 8.14 -5.01
N ASN A 2 14.35 8.04 -5.32
CA ASN A 2 14.89 8.27 -6.66
C ASN A 2 15.55 7.01 -7.24
N LYS A 3 15.55 5.89 -6.49
CA LYS A 3 16.12 4.63 -6.92
C LYS A 3 15.24 3.43 -6.55
N ILE A 4 15.18 2.45 -7.46
CA ILE A 4 14.54 1.15 -7.25
C ILE A 4 15.54 0.07 -7.64
N GLU A 5 15.76 -0.90 -6.77
CA GLU A 5 16.62 -2.04 -7.03
C GLU A 5 15.81 -3.33 -6.92
N ILE A 6 15.97 -4.21 -7.91
CA ILE A 6 15.27 -5.50 -8.00
C ILE A 6 16.29 -6.63 -7.95
N TYR A 7 16.00 -7.59 -7.07
CA TYR A 7 16.84 -8.77 -6.82
C TYR A 7 16.04 -10.06 -6.99
N SER A 8 16.73 -11.18 -7.20
CA SER A 8 16.16 -12.52 -7.15
C SER A 8 16.81 -13.36 -6.07
N GLU A 9 16.02 -14.13 -5.33
CA GLU A 9 16.52 -15.10 -4.36
C GLU A 9 17.43 -16.15 -5.01
N ASN A 10 17.15 -16.55 -6.24
CA ASN A 10 17.87 -17.61 -6.97
C ASN A 10 19.27 -17.17 -7.43
N LEU A 11 19.54 -15.87 -7.54
CA LEU A 11 20.79 -15.32 -8.05
C LEU A 11 21.73 -14.84 -6.91
N LYS A 12 21.77 -15.54 -5.79
CA LYS A 12 22.65 -15.22 -4.62
C LYS A 12 22.67 -13.74 -4.25
N LYS A 13 21.53 -13.09 -4.32
CA LYS A 13 21.34 -11.64 -4.10
C LYS A 13 21.94 -10.74 -5.18
N GLU A 14 22.14 -11.25 -6.38
CA GLU A 14 22.50 -10.39 -7.51
C GLU A 14 21.35 -9.47 -7.89
N LYS A 15 21.71 -8.23 -8.21
CA LYS A 15 20.77 -7.24 -8.71
C LYS A 15 20.41 -7.57 -10.15
N ILE A 16 19.12 -7.78 -10.42
CA ILE A 16 18.59 -8.08 -11.75
C ILE A 16 18.41 -6.80 -12.56
N LEU A 17 17.87 -5.78 -11.88
CA LEU A 17 17.46 -4.54 -12.54
C LEU A 17 17.52 -3.39 -11.54
N ASP A 18 17.88 -2.21 -12.01
CA ASP A 18 17.74 -0.98 -11.26
C ASP A 18 17.20 0.16 -12.12
N PHE A 19 16.49 1.06 -11.44
CA PHE A 19 16.01 2.32 -12.00
C PHE A 19 16.52 3.44 -11.10
N GLU A 20 17.21 4.41 -11.68
CA GLU A 20 17.71 5.55 -10.96
C GLU A 20 17.44 6.85 -11.74
N ASN A 21 17.02 7.88 -11.04
CA ASN A 21 16.87 9.19 -11.62
C ASN A 21 17.31 10.24 -10.58
N ASP A 22 18.45 10.88 -10.85
CA ASP A 22 19.04 11.88 -9.95
C ASP A 22 18.28 13.21 -9.95
N LYS A 23 17.56 13.51 -11.02
CA LYS A 23 16.86 14.79 -11.19
C LYS A 23 15.44 14.77 -10.68
N THR A 24 14.77 13.61 -10.71
CA THR A 24 13.36 13.51 -10.35
C THR A 24 13.09 12.37 -9.38
N ARG A 25 12.07 12.56 -8.56
CA ARG A 25 11.58 11.51 -7.67
C ARG A 25 10.77 10.51 -8.48
N LEU A 26 11.15 9.22 -8.45
CA LEU A 26 10.44 8.16 -9.15
C LEU A 26 9.08 7.87 -8.50
N PHE A 27 9.03 7.84 -7.16
CA PHE A 27 7.78 7.63 -6.43
C PHE A 27 7.89 8.08 -4.96
N SER A 28 6.74 8.18 -4.31
CA SER A 28 6.61 8.50 -2.89
C SER A 28 5.66 7.53 -2.20
N ILE A 29 5.95 7.20 -0.95
CA ILE A 29 5.04 6.46 -0.07
C ILE A 29 4.42 7.45 0.89
N ILE A 30 3.10 7.41 0.99
CA ILE A 30 2.31 8.28 1.85
C ILE A 30 1.50 7.40 2.79
N LYS A 31 1.42 7.76 4.06
CA LYS A 31 0.52 7.10 5.01
C LYS A 31 -0.93 7.44 4.65
N ASN A 32 -1.80 6.43 4.60
CA ASN A 32 -3.22 6.64 4.31
C ASN A 32 -3.89 7.64 5.26
N SER A 33 -3.51 7.63 6.55
CA SER A 33 -4.00 8.60 7.54
C SER A 33 -3.66 10.03 7.15
N ASP A 34 -2.42 10.29 6.71
CA ASP A 34 -1.96 11.63 6.38
C ASP A 34 -2.65 12.12 5.10
N LEU A 35 -2.78 11.26 4.09
CA LEU A 35 -3.52 11.54 2.86
C LEU A 35 -4.99 11.86 3.18
N ASN A 36 -5.65 11.01 3.98
CA ASN A 36 -7.04 11.21 4.38
C ASN A 36 -7.25 12.53 5.13
N ASN A 37 -6.40 12.83 6.10
CA ASN A 37 -6.46 14.07 6.86
C ASN A 37 -6.25 15.30 5.98
N PHE A 38 -5.28 15.23 5.05
CA PHE A 38 -5.05 16.30 4.09
C PHE A 38 -6.27 16.54 3.20
N LEU A 39 -6.81 15.47 2.59
CA LEU A 39 -7.99 15.56 1.72
C LEU A 39 -9.21 16.10 2.49
N LEU A 40 -9.51 15.55 3.67
CA LEU A 40 -10.62 16.02 4.52
C LEU A 40 -10.47 17.50 4.90
N SER A 41 -9.25 17.95 5.19
CA SER A 41 -9.00 19.37 5.52
C SER A 41 -9.32 20.30 4.35
N LYS A 42 -9.03 19.87 3.12
CA LYS A 42 -9.37 20.62 1.90
C LYS A 42 -10.87 20.59 1.59
N LEU A 43 -11.49 19.41 1.70
CA LEU A 43 -12.92 19.23 1.43
C LEU A 43 -13.80 20.04 2.42
N LYS A 44 -13.43 20.07 3.71
CA LYS A 44 -14.14 20.85 4.73
C LYS A 44 -14.11 22.36 4.49
N LYS A 45 -13.09 22.87 3.79
CA LYS A 45 -12.98 24.29 3.43
C LYS A 45 -13.82 24.65 2.18
N SER A 46 -14.29 23.68 1.43
CA SER A 46 -15.08 23.91 0.23
C SER A 46 -16.54 24.21 0.58
N LYS A 47 -17.07 25.33 0.08
CA LYS A 47 -18.50 25.68 0.19
C LYS A 47 -19.41 24.80 -0.68
N LEU A 48 -18.84 24.08 -1.64
CA LEU A 48 -19.58 23.21 -2.59
C LEU A 48 -19.85 21.81 -2.01
N ILE A 49 -19.20 21.44 -0.90
CA ILE A 49 -19.26 20.10 -0.33
C ILE A 49 -20.03 20.11 0.98
N LYS A 50 -21.00 19.22 1.10
CA LYS A 50 -21.79 19.01 2.32
C LYS A 50 -21.58 17.59 2.82
N PHE A 51 -21.10 17.45 4.06
CA PHE A 51 -20.98 16.16 4.72
C PHE A 51 -22.27 15.79 5.43
N LYS A 52 -22.75 14.56 5.24
CA LYS A 52 -23.89 14.02 5.96
C LYS A 52 -23.48 12.81 6.80
N LYS A 53 -23.99 12.72 8.04
CA LYS A 53 -23.68 11.63 8.96
C LYS A 53 -24.47 10.34 8.66
N LYS A 54 -25.64 10.46 8.02
CA LYS A 54 -26.51 9.35 7.69
C LYS A 54 -26.79 9.34 6.18
N ILE A 55 -26.73 8.15 5.60
CA ILE A 55 -27.17 7.92 4.24
C ILE A 55 -28.69 7.84 4.25
N GLU A 56 -29.33 8.67 3.44
CA GLU A 56 -30.77 8.60 3.19
C GLU A 56 -31.11 7.32 2.44
N ASN A 57 -32.40 6.95 2.38
CA ASN A 57 -32.84 5.82 1.57
C ASN A 57 -32.40 6.03 0.10
N PHE A 58 -31.98 4.97 -0.56
CA PHE A 58 -31.49 5.02 -1.93
C PHE A 58 -32.50 5.64 -2.92
N GLU A 59 -33.80 5.32 -2.78
CA GLU A 59 -34.83 5.90 -3.64
C GLU A 59 -34.95 7.44 -3.49
N THR A 60 -34.73 7.93 -2.28
CA THR A 60 -34.68 9.38 -2.02
C THR A 60 -33.45 10.02 -2.64
N ILE A 61 -32.28 9.36 -2.50
CA ILE A 61 -31.00 9.85 -3.08
C ILE A 61 -31.10 9.89 -4.61
N LYS A 62 -31.63 8.81 -5.23
CA LYS A 62 -31.80 8.71 -6.68
C LYS A 62 -32.64 9.82 -7.28
N LYS A 63 -33.69 10.26 -6.58
CA LYS A 63 -34.53 11.38 -7.02
C LYS A 63 -33.85 12.74 -6.87
N LYS A 64 -32.87 12.84 -5.98
CA LYS A 64 -32.26 14.11 -5.56
C LYS A 64 -30.96 14.43 -6.27
N TYR A 65 -30.20 13.42 -6.70
CA TYR A 65 -28.89 13.57 -7.29
C TYR A 65 -28.83 12.95 -8.68
N GLN A 66 -28.15 13.67 -9.58
CA GLN A 66 -27.96 13.21 -10.96
C GLN A 66 -26.88 12.13 -11.07
N LEU A 67 -25.92 12.12 -10.17
CA LEU A 67 -24.82 11.14 -10.12
C LEU A 67 -24.64 10.65 -8.69
N ILE A 68 -24.55 9.33 -8.53
CA ILE A 68 -24.25 8.66 -7.26
C ILE A 68 -23.01 7.82 -7.47
N ILE A 69 -21.94 8.09 -6.68
CA ILE A 69 -20.72 7.30 -6.67
C ILE A 69 -20.66 6.55 -5.34
N ASP A 70 -20.74 5.21 -5.42
CA ASP A 70 -20.65 4.34 -4.25
C ASP A 70 -19.27 3.68 -4.19
N CYS A 71 -18.50 4.01 -3.14
CA CYS A 71 -17.15 3.50 -2.90
C CYS A 71 -17.10 2.43 -1.80
N ASP A 72 -18.26 1.99 -1.27
CA ASP A 72 -18.32 0.96 -0.22
C ASP A 72 -18.98 -0.32 -0.73
N LEU A 73 -18.16 -1.30 -1.10
CA LEU A 73 -18.60 -2.60 -1.60
C LEU A 73 -19.46 -3.41 -0.61
N ASN A 74 -19.43 -3.07 0.66
CA ASN A 74 -20.14 -3.81 1.72
C ASN A 74 -21.49 -3.20 2.10
N ASN A 75 -21.80 -2.00 1.62
CA ASN A 75 -23.06 -1.37 1.98
C ASN A 75 -24.27 -2.07 1.33
N LYS A 76 -25.45 -1.79 1.89
CA LYS A 76 -26.71 -2.40 1.42
C LYS A 76 -27.12 -1.96 0.00
N ILE A 77 -26.73 -0.75 -0.39
CA ILE A 77 -27.02 -0.17 -1.71
C ILE A 77 -26.24 -0.91 -2.78
N THR A 78 -24.93 -1.06 -2.59
CA THR A 78 -24.06 -1.82 -3.49
C THR A 78 -24.57 -3.25 -3.67
N LYS A 79 -24.88 -3.94 -2.58
CA LYS A 79 -25.38 -5.33 -2.63
C LYS A 79 -26.72 -5.47 -3.35
N LYS A 80 -27.58 -4.45 -3.29
CA LYS A 80 -28.90 -4.47 -3.95
C LYS A 80 -28.79 -4.17 -5.44
N ILE A 81 -27.92 -3.25 -5.85
CA ILE A 81 -27.84 -2.74 -7.22
C ILE A 81 -26.79 -3.47 -8.03
N PHE A 82 -25.62 -3.70 -7.45
CA PHE A 82 -24.49 -4.37 -8.09
C PHE A 82 -24.35 -5.82 -7.61
N TYR A 83 -25.37 -6.65 -7.93
CA TYR A 83 -25.42 -8.04 -7.49
C TYR A 83 -24.48 -8.97 -8.25
N LYS A 84 -24.03 -8.62 -9.44
CA LYS A 84 -23.04 -9.39 -10.20
C LYS A 84 -21.63 -9.05 -9.72
N LYS A 85 -20.97 -10.00 -9.08
CA LYS A 85 -19.61 -9.87 -8.58
C LYS A 85 -18.70 -10.81 -9.37
N PHE A 86 -17.66 -10.24 -9.99
CA PHE A 86 -16.54 -11.02 -10.49
C PHE A 86 -15.47 -11.08 -9.39
N GLU A 87 -15.12 -12.27 -8.94
CA GLU A 87 -14.11 -12.49 -7.91
C GLU A 87 -13.12 -13.56 -8.36
N LYS A 88 -11.84 -13.20 -8.36
CA LYS A 88 -10.74 -14.13 -8.60
C LYS A 88 -9.84 -14.20 -7.36
N LYS A 89 -9.74 -15.39 -6.77
CA LYS A 89 -8.85 -15.63 -5.62
C LYS A 89 -7.46 -16.01 -6.13
N TYR A 90 -6.44 -15.24 -5.73
CA TYR A 90 -5.05 -15.50 -6.08
C TYR A 90 -4.32 -16.37 -5.05
N PHE A 91 -4.96 -16.67 -3.91
CA PHE A 91 -4.38 -17.41 -2.79
C PHE A 91 -3.04 -16.85 -2.31
N SER A 92 -2.88 -15.54 -2.42
CA SER A 92 -1.72 -14.79 -1.93
C SER A 92 -2.15 -13.89 -0.78
N TYR A 93 -1.28 -13.80 0.24
CA TYR A 93 -1.52 -12.99 1.42
C TYR A 93 -0.43 -11.94 1.53
N ALA A 94 -0.83 -10.69 1.74
CA ALA A 94 0.09 -9.59 1.97
C ALA A 94 0.32 -9.42 3.48
N HIS A 95 1.58 -9.50 3.88
CA HIS A 95 2.04 -9.20 5.23
C HIS A 95 2.79 -7.88 5.20
N ALA A 96 2.40 -6.93 6.05
CA ALA A 96 3.01 -5.60 6.05
C ALA A 96 3.37 -5.19 7.47
N THR A 97 4.53 -4.51 7.61
CA THR A 97 4.98 -3.88 8.85
C THR A 97 5.86 -2.67 8.54
N ILE A 98 6.24 -1.94 9.58
CA ILE A 98 7.23 -0.87 9.51
C ILE A 98 8.36 -1.23 10.46
N ILE A 99 9.58 -1.26 9.96
CA ILE A 99 10.78 -1.39 10.77
C ILE A 99 11.35 -0.01 11.07
N GLN A 100 11.84 0.15 12.31
CA GLN A 100 12.68 1.26 12.70
C GLN A 100 14.15 0.81 12.70
N HIS A 101 15.03 1.60 12.10
CA HIS A 101 16.43 1.29 11.94
C HIS A 101 17.32 2.50 12.24
N LYS A 102 18.63 2.31 12.39
CA LYS A 102 19.57 3.40 12.52
C LYS A 102 19.45 4.34 11.31
N GLU A 103 19.72 5.62 11.53
CA GLU A 103 19.59 6.64 10.47
C GLU A 103 20.54 6.35 9.30
N ILE A 104 19.98 6.35 8.10
CA ILE A 104 20.71 6.16 6.84
C ILE A 104 20.13 7.06 5.75
N THR A 105 20.86 7.23 4.65
CA THR A 105 20.30 7.75 3.41
C THR A 105 19.34 6.70 2.84
N ASN A 106 18.04 6.93 3.04
CA ASN A 106 17.00 5.95 2.74
C ASN A 106 16.16 6.41 1.54
N ASN A 107 16.76 6.38 0.35
CA ASN A 107 16.18 6.87 -0.90
C ASN A 107 15.94 5.76 -1.95
N THR A 108 16.34 4.52 -1.63
CA THR A 108 16.26 3.36 -2.53
C THR A 108 15.20 2.39 -2.06
N ALA A 109 14.22 2.09 -2.90
CA ALA A 109 13.32 0.96 -2.70
C ALA A 109 13.99 -0.32 -3.19
N ILE A 110 13.86 -1.39 -2.41
CA ILE A 110 14.42 -2.70 -2.73
C ILE A 110 13.27 -3.69 -2.85
N GLN A 111 13.24 -4.45 -3.94
CA GLN A 111 12.30 -5.56 -4.12
C GLN A 111 13.07 -6.84 -4.41
N ILE A 112 12.76 -7.91 -3.71
CA ILE A 112 13.38 -9.21 -3.88
C ILE A 112 12.29 -10.22 -4.26
N PHE A 113 12.44 -10.85 -5.43
CA PHE A 113 11.57 -11.94 -5.85
C PHE A 113 12.02 -13.24 -5.18
N THR A 114 11.18 -13.75 -4.29
CA THR A 114 11.39 -15.03 -3.61
C THR A 114 10.56 -16.13 -4.24
N LYS A 115 10.83 -17.40 -3.94
CA LYS A 115 10.04 -18.55 -4.42
C LYS A 115 8.55 -18.47 -4.04
N LYS A 116 8.21 -17.85 -2.91
CA LYS A 116 6.82 -17.72 -2.44
C LYS A 116 6.16 -16.41 -2.88
N GLY A 117 6.93 -15.44 -3.38
CA GLY A 117 6.46 -14.14 -3.82
C GLY A 117 7.38 -12.99 -3.44
N PRO A 118 7.10 -11.76 -3.85
CA PRO A 118 7.99 -10.63 -3.63
C PRO A 118 7.96 -10.10 -2.20
N ILE A 119 9.16 -9.76 -1.68
CA ILE A 119 9.31 -8.92 -0.50
C ILE A 119 9.88 -7.57 -0.91
N ALA A 120 9.29 -6.49 -0.41
CA ALA A 120 9.70 -5.12 -0.71
C ALA A 120 10.09 -4.36 0.56
N PHE A 121 11.19 -3.62 0.49
CA PHE A 121 11.66 -2.67 1.50
C PHE A 121 11.48 -1.27 0.93
N LEU A 122 10.53 -0.54 1.48
CA LEU A 122 10.03 0.72 0.93
C LEU A 122 10.32 1.86 1.91
N PRO A 123 11.29 2.74 1.60
CA PRO A 123 11.65 3.86 2.48
C PRO A 123 10.48 4.77 2.79
N ILE A 124 10.28 5.09 4.08
CA ILE A 124 9.31 6.10 4.54
C ILE A 124 10.07 7.36 4.99
N SER A 125 11.15 7.17 5.75
CA SER A 125 11.99 8.24 6.26
C SER A 125 13.44 7.76 6.43
N LYS A 126 14.33 8.61 6.89
CA LYS A 126 15.72 8.23 7.19
C LYS A 126 15.85 7.11 8.23
N LYS A 127 14.82 6.88 9.07
CA LYS A 127 14.82 5.91 10.18
C LYS A 127 13.73 4.85 10.08
N ASN A 128 12.81 4.96 9.10
CA ASN A 128 11.68 4.04 8.97
C ASN A 128 11.56 3.51 7.54
N THR A 129 11.31 2.22 7.43
CA THR A 129 11.10 1.51 6.17
C THR A 129 9.87 0.62 6.30
N SER A 130 8.95 0.72 5.36
CA SER A 130 7.83 -0.21 5.23
C SER A 130 8.29 -1.49 4.56
N ILE A 131 7.88 -2.62 5.13
CA ILE A 131 8.12 -3.94 4.56
C ILE A 131 6.77 -4.48 4.10
N VAL A 132 6.73 -4.97 2.87
CA VAL A 132 5.57 -5.67 2.33
C VAL A 132 6.03 -7.00 1.74
N TYR A 133 5.48 -8.09 2.23
CA TYR A 133 5.73 -9.42 1.71
C TYR A 133 4.43 -10.04 1.20
N SER A 134 4.36 -10.33 -0.09
CA SER A 134 3.23 -11.02 -0.70
C SER A 134 3.58 -12.48 -0.88
N ALA A 135 2.94 -13.36 -0.10
CA ALA A 135 3.24 -14.79 -0.10
C ALA A 135 2.09 -15.63 -0.62
N LYS A 136 2.37 -16.53 -1.53
CA LYS A 136 1.41 -17.48 -2.07
C LYS A 136 1.23 -18.66 -1.10
N GLY A 137 -0.01 -18.99 -0.78
CA GLY A 137 -0.38 -20.23 -0.08
C GLY A 137 -0.14 -20.23 1.43
N ASP A 138 0.50 -19.20 2.01
CA ASP A 138 0.86 -19.19 3.43
C ASP A 138 0.30 -17.96 4.13
N ARG A 139 -0.63 -18.21 5.07
CA ARG A 139 -1.29 -17.18 5.86
C ARG A 139 -0.52 -16.83 7.12
N ASN A 140 0.29 -17.78 7.65
CA ASN A 140 0.91 -17.71 8.96
C ASN A 140 2.43 -17.50 8.88
N ILE A 141 2.89 -16.66 7.98
CA ILE A 141 4.32 -16.36 7.84
C ILE A 141 4.77 -15.48 9.01
N ARG A 142 5.87 -15.87 9.67
CA ARG A 142 6.59 -14.99 10.59
C ARG A 142 7.38 -13.97 9.77
N LEU A 143 6.78 -12.79 9.61
CA LEU A 143 7.37 -11.73 8.79
C LEU A 143 8.78 -11.33 9.26
N LEU A 144 9.07 -11.42 10.57
CA LEU A 144 10.39 -11.12 11.12
C LEU A 144 11.48 -12.03 10.55
N ASP A 145 11.20 -13.32 10.37
CA ASP A 145 12.16 -14.26 9.79
C ASP A 145 12.48 -13.91 8.33
N MET A 146 11.45 -13.48 7.59
CA MET A 146 11.63 -13.02 6.23
C MET A 146 12.43 -11.72 6.17
N ILE A 147 12.16 -10.79 7.07
CA ILE A 147 12.92 -9.54 7.18
C ILE A 147 14.40 -9.84 7.46
N ASN A 148 14.69 -10.67 8.44
CA ASN A 148 16.06 -11.02 8.78
C ASN A 148 16.79 -11.72 7.63
N LYS A 149 16.11 -12.62 6.93
CA LYS A 149 16.67 -13.36 5.78
C LYS A 149 17.02 -12.45 4.61
N TYR A 150 16.14 -11.49 4.31
CA TYR A 150 16.25 -10.67 3.09
C TYR A 150 16.72 -9.23 3.33
N ASN A 151 16.96 -8.84 4.56
CA ASN A 151 17.50 -7.53 4.88
C ASN A 151 18.91 -7.35 4.34
N LEU A 152 19.11 -6.39 3.44
CA LEU A 152 20.41 -6.14 2.80
C LEU A 152 21.21 -5.03 3.49
N LYS A 153 20.54 -4.06 4.16
CA LYS A 153 21.23 -2.85 4.62
C LYS A 153 20.77 -2.26 5.94
N TYR A 154 19.63 -2.68 6.48
CA TYR A 154 19.04 -1.99 7.63
C TYR A 154 19.55 -2.57 8.96
N LYS A 155 20.14 -1.72 9.82
CA LYS A 155 20.42 -2.05 11.23
C LYS A 155 19.14 -1.79 12.04
N ILE A 156 18.30 -2.81 12.17
CA ILE A 156 16.97 -2.75 12.80
C ILE A 156 17.12 -2.47 14.30
N VAL A 157 16.28 -1.56 14.81
CA VAL A 157 16.20 -1.20 16.23
C VAL A 157 14.87 -1.68 16.82
N LYS A 158 13.78 -1.61 16.04
CA LYS A 158 12.43 -2.04 16.43
C LYS A 158 11.61 -2.49 15.21
#